data_5fa06758bc95660aa3f35833f3fe2539
#
_entry.id   5fa06758bc95660aa3f35833f3fe2539
#
_cell.length_a   1.000
_cell.length_b   1.000
_cell.length_c   1.000
_cell.angle_alpha   90.00
_cell.angle_beta   90.00
_cell.angle_gamma   90.00
#
_symmetry.space_group_name_H-M   'P 1'
#
loop_
_entity.id
_entity.type
_entity.pdbx_description
1 polymer ?
#
loop_
_entity_poly.entity_id
_entity_poly.type
_entity_poly.pdbx_seq_one_letter_code
_entity_poly.pdbx_strand_id
1 'polypeptide(L)'
;MKKIILCVIFVLVAVYARGQEITVFQINAKWNAKNTYDLSFVKNAKIKYGWLSDQSADIKNSISAVPVIAIIDKNGKTRMQYVADLSFKIQATENEIQEIINKLNIPIRRATSN
;
A
#
# COMPACT_ATOMS: atom_id res chain seq x y z
N MET A 1 -15.94 10.22 -3.58
CA MET A 1 -15.89 9.57 -4.88
C MET A 1 -14.51 9.10 -5.25
N LYS A 2 -13.54 10.02 -5.29
CA LYS A 2 -12.18 9.64 -5.66
C LYS A 2 -11.59 8.58 -4.74
N LYS A 3 -11.87 8.67 -3.45
CA LYS A 3 -11.35 7.69 -2.51
C LYS A 3 -11.88 6.29 -2.79
N ILE A 4 -13.15 6.22 -3.15
CA ILE A 4 -13.76 4.93 -3.45
C ILE A 4 -13.12 4.34 -4.70
N ILE A 5 -12.94 5.16 -5.73
CA ILE A 5 -12.32 4.72 -6.97
C ILE A 5 -10.91 4.21 -6.71
N LEU A 6 -10.13 4.97 -5.93
CA LEU A 6 -8.76 4.58 -5.62
C LEU A 6 -8.72 3.25 -4.90
N CYS A 7 -9.60 3.06 -3.92
CA CYS A 7 -9.64 1.81 -3.17
C CYS A 7 -9.99 0.63 -4.07
N VAL A 8 -10.94 0.83 -4.98
CA VAL A 8 -11.32 -0.22 -5.91
C VAL A 8 -10.15 -0.62 -6.79
N ILE A 9 -9.40 0.37 -7.29
CA ILE A 9 -8.26 0.10 -8.14
C ILE A 9 -7.21 -0.71 -7.41
N PHE A 10 -6.91 -0.34 -6.17
CA PHE A 10 -5.93 -1.10 -5.39
C PHE A 10 -6.43 -2.50 -5.08
N VAL A 11 -7.72 -2.67 -4.88
CA VAL A 11 -8.29 -4.00 -4.68
C VAL A 11 -8.07 -4.86 -5.92
N LEU A 12 -8.27 -4.30 -7.11
CA LEU A 12 -8.06 -5.04 -8.34
C LEU A 12 -6.60 -5.47 -8.49
N VAL A 13 -5.67 -4.57 -8.17
CA VAL A 13 -4.26 -4.91 -8.20
C VAL A 13 -3.97 -6.02 -7.20
N ALA A 14 -4.58 -5.94 -6.04
CA ALA A 14 -4.33 -6.90 -4.97
C ALA A 14 -4.86 -8.30 -5.29
N VAL A 15 -5.82 -8.41 -6.20
CA VAL A 15 -6.33 -9.72 -6.59
C VAL A 15 -5.22 -10.64 -7.05
N TYR A 16 -4.20 -10.09 -7.71
CA TYR A 16 -3.08 -10.90 -8.17
C TYR A 16 -2.11 -11.24 -7.05
N ALA A 17 -2.12 -10.47 -5.97
CA ALA A 17 -1.19 -10.68 -4.88
C ALA A 17 -1.85 -11.39 -3.71
N ARG A 18 -3.15 -11.49 -3.74
CA ARG A 18 -3.85 -12.07 -2.61
C ARG A 18 -3.53 -13.54 -2.48
N GLY A 19 -3.86 -14.04 -1.39
CA GLY A 19 -3.66 -15.42 -1.12
C GLY A 19 -3.51 -15.56 0.35
N GLN A 20 -2.37 -15.30 0.85
CA GLN A 20 -2.11 -15.65 2.21
C GLN A 20 -1.34 -14.60 2.97
N GLU A 21 -0.93 -13.56 2.29
CA GLU A 21 -0.07 -12.58 2.93
C GLU A 21 -0.58 -11.17 2.79
N ILE A 22 -0.18 -10.36 3.75
CA ILE A 22 -0.36 -8.93 3.65
C ILE A 22 0.63 -8.42 2.61
N THR A 23 0.18 -7.50 1.78
CA THR A 23 1.04 -6.91 0.76
C THR A 23 1.21 -5.42 1.02
N VAL A 24 2.44 -4.95 0.95
CA VAL A 24 2.76 -3.53 0.98
C VAL A 24 3.19 -3.15 -0.42
N PHE A 25 2.38 -2.35 -1.09
CA PHE A 25 2.61 -2.00 -2.48
C PHE A 25 2.92 -0.53 -2.59
N GLN A 26 4.09 -0.20 -3.13
CA GLN A 26 4.49 1.19 -3.33
C GLN A 26 4.54 1.50 -4.82
N ILE A 27 3.89 2.60 -5.19
CA ILE A 27 3.94 3.13 -6.55
C ILE A 27 4.65 4.47 -6.51
N ASN A 28 5.66 4.63 -7.34
CA ASN A 28 6.40 5.88 -7.44
C ASN A 28 6.58 6.22 -8.91
N ALA A 29 7.00 7.42 -9.19
CA ALA A 29 7.33 7.84 -10.55
C ALA A 29 8.83 7.73 -10.76
N LYS A 30 9.24 7.42 -11.98
CA LYS A 30 10.66 7.25 -12.26
C LYS A 30 11.46 8.52 -11.99
N TRP A 31 10.88 9.69 -12.28
CA TRP A 31 11.55 10.96 -12.02
C TRP A 31 11.72 11.22 -10.53
N ASN A 32 10.99 10.50 -9.67
CA ASN A 32 11.05 10.67 -8.22
C ASN A 32 11.71 9.46 -7.54
N ALA A 33 12.45 8.67 -8.29
CA ALA A 33 12.99 7.41 -7.78
C ALA A 33 13.84 7.57 -6.53
N LYS A 34 14.57 8.67 -6.43
CA LYS A 34 15.43 8.89 -5.26
C LYS A 34 14.65 9.06 -3.97
N ASN A 35 13.37 9.36 -4.06
CA ASN A 35 12.51 9.51 -2.89
C ASN A 35 11.67 8.26 -2.63
N THR A 36 12.02 7.15 -3.25
CA THR A 36 11.35 5.88 -2.97
C THR A 36 11.51 5.56 -1.50
N TYR A 37 10.39 5.22 -0.87
CA TYR A 37 10.38 4.87 0.54
C TYR A 37 11.02 3.49 0.70
N ASP A 38 11.97 3.38 1.61
CA ASP A 38 12.68 2.11 1.83
C ASP A 38 11.82 1.20 2.69
N LEU A 39 11.36 0.11 2.10
CA LEU A 39 10.50 -0.86 2.78
C LEU A 39 11.28 -2.09 3.26
N SER A 40 12.61 -2.03 3.26
CA SER A 40 13.41 -3.20 3.66
C SER A 40 13.21 -3.62 5.11
N PHE A 41 12.68 -2.73 5.95
CA PHE A 41 12.40 -3.05 7.35
C PHE A 41 11.17 -3.93 7.51
N VAL A 42 10.32 -4.01 6.51
CA VAL A 42 9.02 -4.68 6.63
C VAL A 42 9.19 -6.16 6.90
N LYS A 43 8.44 -6.65 7.89
CA LYS A 43 8.41 -8.06 8.25
C LYS A 43 6.99 -8.57 8.20
N ASN A 44 6.83 -9.83 7.82
CA ASN A 44 5.54 -10.52 7.81
C ASN A 44 4.57 -9.98 6.78
N ALA A 45 5.12 -9.44 5.69
CA ALA A 45 4.32 -8.95 4.60
C ALA A 45 5.13 -9.04 3.32
N LYS A 46 4.44 -9.14 2.21
CA LYS A 46 5.06 -9.14 0.90
C LYS A 46 5.23 -7.69 0.44
N ILE A 47 6.35 -7.39 -0.18
CA ILE A 47 6.62 -6.06 -0.66
C ILE A 47 6.57 -6.05 -2.17
N LYS A 48 5.88 -5.05 -2.73
CA LYS A 48 5.83 -4.84 -4.17
C LYS A 48 6.11 -3.39 -4.49
N TYR A 49 6.85 -3.18 -5.57
CA TYR A 49 7.12 -1.86 -6.10
C TYR A 49 6.61 -1.77 -7.52
N GLY A 50 6.07 -0.63 -7.87
CA GLY A 50 5.64 -0.39 -9.25
C GLY A 50 5.93 1.04 -9.65
N TRP A 51 6.12 1.25 -10.95
CA TRP A 51 6.26 2.60 -11.49
C TRP A 51 4.90 3.11 -11.93
N LEU A 52 4.65 4.38 -11.67
CA LEU A 52 3.38 5.00 -12.08
C LEU A 52 3.16 4.85 -13.57
N SER A 53 4.21 5.01 -14.37
CA SER A 53 4.10 4.93 -15.82
C SER A 53 3.67 3.57 -16.33
N ASP A 54 3.87 2.53 -15.53
CA ASP A 54 3.51 1.16 -15.92
C ASP A 54 2.09 0.79 -15.48
N GLN A 55 1.38 1.69 -14.82
CA GLN A 55 0.04 1.41 -14.34
C GLN A 55 -1.00 1.75 -15.39
N SER A 56 -2.21 1.21 -15.21
CA SER A 56 -3.31 1.54 -16.11
C SER A 56 -3.66 3.02 -16.00
N ALA A 57 -4.38 3.53 -17.00
CA ALA A 57 -4.80 4.91 -16.99
C ALA A 57 -5.66 5.22 -15.75
N ASP A 58 -6.50 4.28 -15.36
CA ASP A 58 -7.36 4.48 -14.19
C ASP A 58 -6.54 4.67 -12.93
N ILE A 59 -5.52 3.86 -12.75
CA ILE A 59 -4.65 3.98 -11.58
C ILE A 59 -3.88 5.29 -11.63
N LYS A 60 -3.31 5.62 -12.78
CA LYS A 60 -2.58 6.88 -12.92
C LYS A 60 -3.46 8.08 -12.55
N ASN A 61 -4.70 8.07 -13.03
CA ASN A 61 -5.59 9.19 -12.79
C ASN A 61 -6.06 9.30 -11.35
N SER A 62 -6.00 8.21 -10.60
CA SER A 62 -6.43 8.22 -9.21
C SER A 62 -5.32 8.59 -8.24
N ILE A 63 -4.07 8.60 -8.69
CA ILE A 63 -2.94 8.93 -7.83
C ILE A 63 -2.63 10.41 -7.97
N SER A 64 -2.74 11.14 -6.84
CA SER A 64 -2.53 12.58 -6.85
C SER A 64 -1.10 12.99 -6.51
N ALA A 65 -0.36 12.11 -5.88
CA ALA A 65 1.03 12.39 -5.50
C ALA A 65 1.78 11.08 -5.39
N VAL A 66 3.09 11.13 -5.59
CA VAL A 66 3.94 9.95 -5.48
C VAL A 66 5.12 10.26 -4.55
N PRO A 67 5.61 9.23 -3.87
CA PRO A 67 5.14 7.86 -3.88
C PRO A 67 3.86 7.68 -3.08
N VAL A 68 3.18 6.58 -3.31
CA VAL A 68 2.04 6.17 -2.52
C VAL A 68 2.26 4.73 -2.08
N ILE A 69 1.92 4.43 -0.82
CA ILE A 69 2.05 3.10 -0.28
C ILE A 69 0.67 2.62 0.14
N ALA A 70 0.30 1.43 -0.30
CA ALA A 70 -0.95 0.79 0.10
C ALA A 70 -0.64 -0.47 0.88
N ILE A 71 -1.29 -0.64 2.02
CA ILE A 71 -1.19 -1.88 2.79
C ILE A 71 -2.47 -2.66 2.55
N ILE A 72 -2.30 -3.84 1.97
CA ILE A 72 -3.40 -4.68 1.49
C ILE A 72 -3.44 -5.93 2.35
N ASP A 73 -4.62 -6.25 2.89
CA ASP A 73 -4.74 -7.39 3.79
C ASP A 73 -4.80 -8.70 3.03
N LYS A 74 -4.94 -9.79 3.77
CA LYS A 74 -4.94 -11.14 3.20
C LYS A 74 -6.12 -11.39 2.28
N ASN A 75 -7.17 -10.60 2.42
CA ASN A 75 -8.36 -10.72 1.59
C ASN A 75 -8.30 -9.83 0.35
N GLY A 76 -7.21 -9.13 0.16
CA GLY A 76 -7.04 -8.25 -0.99
C GLY A 76 -7.64 -6.87 -0.80
N LYS A 77 -7.96 -6.51 0.43
CA LYS A 77 -8.57 -5.22 0.72
C LYS A 77 -7.53 -4.23 1.19
N THR A 78 -7.57 -3.02 0.64
CA THR A 78 -6.67 -1.95 1.08
C THR A 78 -7.12 -1.46 2.44
N ARG A 79 -6.23 -1.56 3.41
CA ARG A 79 -6.53 -1.17 4.79
C ARG A 79 -5.92 0.17 5.17
N MET A 80 -4.87 0.57 4.51
CA MET A 80 -4.21 1.84 4.82
C MET A 80 -3.48 2.33 3.58
N GLN A 81 -3.46 3.64 3.40
CA GLN A 81 -2.70 4.26 2.33
C GLN A 81 -1.90 5.43 2.91
N TYR A 82 -0.67 5.54 2.46
CA TYR A 82 0.18 6.68 2.78
C TYR A 82 0.53 7.37 1.48
N VAL A 83 0.24 8.66 1.41
CA VAL A 83 0.45 9.44 0.20
C VAL A 83 1.51 10.49 0.50
N ALA A 84 2.39 10.72 -0.47
CA ALA A 84 3.47 11.67 -0.30
C ALA A 84 2.95 13.09 -0.06
N ASP A 85 3.75 13.88 0.64
CA ASP A 85 3.46 15.29 0.84
C ASP A 85 3.95 16.11 -0.35
N LEU A 86 3.96 17.43 -0.21
CA LEU A 86 4.36 18.33 -1.29
C LEU A 86 5.84 18.20 -1.68
N SER A 87 6.64 17.57 -0.83
CA SER A 87 8.04 17.33 -1.15
C SER A 87 8.26 15.99 -1.85
N PHE A 88 7.18 15.29 -2.19
CA PHE A 88 7.21 13.99 -2.83
C PHE A 88 7.86 12.93 -1.97
N LYS A 89 7.63 13.02 -0.66
CA LYS A 89 8.13 12.05 0.30
C LYS A 89 7.03 11.60 1.22
N ILE A 90 7.10 10.34 1.61
CA ILE A 90 6.15 9.79 2.59
C ILE A 90 6.69 10.06 3.98
N GLN A 91 5.84 10.60 4.83
CA GLN A 91 6.23 10.98 6.18
C GLN A 91 5.94 9.93 7.24
N ALA A 92 5.26 8.85 6.87
CA ALA A 92 4.99 7.78 7.82
C ALA A 92 6.28 7.19 8.33
N THR A 93 6.32 6.82 9.60
CA THR A 93 7.50 6.19 10.16
C THR A 93 7.47 4.69 9.90
N GLU A 94 8.64 4.06 9.97
CA GLU A 94 8.72 2.61 9.83
C GLU A 94 7.88 1.90 10.87
N ASN A 95 7.88 2.42 12.09
CA ASN A 95 7.09 1.82 13.16
C ASN A 95 5.60 1.88 12.87
N GLU A 96 5.12 2.99 12.32
CA GLU A 96 3.71 3.11 11.98
C GLU A 96 3.30 2.04 10.98
N ILE A 97 4.11 1.86 9.95
CA ILE A 97 3.79 0.90 8.89
C ILE A 97 3.84 -0.52 9.45
N GLN A 98 4.89 -0.84 10.20
CA GLN A 98 5.02 -2.19 10.76
C GLN A 98 3.90 -2.49 11.75
N GLU A 99 3.45 -1.49 12.51
CA GLU A 99 2.34 -1.68 13.44
C GLU A 99 1.06 -2.07 12.73
N ILE A 100 0.76 -1.42 11.61
CA ILE A 100 -0.43 -1.77 10.85
C ILE A 100 -0.33 -3.21 10.36
N ILE A 101 0.84 -3.60 9.85
CA ILE A 101 1.04 -4.97 9.38
C ILE A 101 0.83 -5.96 10.52
N ASN A 102 1.39 -5.65 11.68
CA ASN A 102 1.25 -6.53 12.83
C ASN A 102 -0.21 -6.68 13.26
N LYS A 103 -0.97 -5.59 13.24
CA LYS A 103 -2.38 -5.64 13.59
C LYS A 103 -3.17 -6.48 12.59
N LEU A 104 -2.84 -6.40 11.33
CA LEU A 104 -3.54 -7.15 10.30
C LEU A 104 -3.20 -8.63 10.34
N ASN A 105 -2.12 -8.99 11.01
CA ASN A 105 -1.74 -10.39 11.17
C ASN A 105 -2.36 -11.05 12.41
N ILE A 106 -3.09 -10.30 13.23
CA ILE A 106 -3.74 -10.86 14.40
C ILE A 106 -4.87 -11.77 13.94
N PRO A 107 -4.96 -13.00 14.47
CA PRO A 107 -6.03 -13.91 14.06
C PRO A 107 -7.42 -13.33 14.30
N ILE A 108 -8.31 -13.56 13.36
CA ILE A 108 -9.68 -13.04 13.44
C ILE A 108 -10.40 -13.57 14.67
N ARG A 109 -10.24 -14.85 15.01
CA ARG A 109 -10.94 -15.41 16.15
C ARG A 109 -10.62 -14.70 17.45
N ARG A 110 -9.46 -14.08 17.53
CA ARG A 110 -9.11 -13.30 18.71
C ARG A 110 -10.06 -12.11 18.85
N ALA A 111 -10.38 -11.47 17.74
CA ALA A 111 -11.29 -10.33 17.77
C ALA A 111 -12.70 -10.78 18.16
N THR A 112 -13.10 -11.95 17.75
CA THR A 112 -14.46 -12.44 18.04
C THR A 112 -14.60 -13.02 19.42
N SER A 113 -13.51 -13.39 20.04
CA SER A 113 -13.57 -13.98 21.38
C SER A 113 -13.88 -12.95 22.46
N ASN A 114 -13.91 -11.72 22.09
CA ASN A 114 -14.25 -10.64 22.99
C ASN A 114 -15.71 -10.23 22.80
#